data_4581cbf6dc329529c9940bcc0ed8175b
#
_entry.id   4581cbf6dc329529c9940bcc0ed8175b
#
_cell.length_a   1.000
_cell.length_b   1.000
_cell.length_c   1.000
_cell.angle_alpha   90.00
_cell.angle_beta   90.00
_cell.angle_gamma   90.00
#
_symmetry.space_group_name_H-M   'P 1'
#
loop_
_entity.id
_entity.type
_entity.pdbx_description
1 polymer ?
#
loop_
_entity_poly.entity_id
_entity_poly.type
_entity_poly.pdbx_seq_one_letter_code
_entity_poly.pdbx_strand_id
1 'polypeptide(L)'
;MSVCLRICKRYTDLIDLAHITQPEVLVDAATVDAIRRQTLDAFRNLTASMGFLVDAGRTMLPPAKSFQWALDNATMQIQSGAISYNQAIKSAVQQLAQSGLKVVDYESGHRDQVDVAVRRAVMTGVNQICAKYTEQSAEYLETPYFEVSAHSGARDKPGPSPWSSHKDWQGKVYSIRAGDIYQNIYEVCGLGAVDGLEGANCRHRRFPWVEGVSERTYTDEQLEHIDDGLGCTFDGKTYTAYEATQMQRRVEREVRKLKREKAAYKAGDGTRQQSEPCGQYRCTSGR
;
A
#
# COMPACT_ATOMS: atom_id res chain seq x y z
N MET A 1 -1.86 -7.09 13.76
CA MET A 1 -3.31 -6.88 13.64
C MET A 1 -3.59 -6.04 12.41
N SER A 2 -4.57 -6.39 11.56
CA SER A 2 -4.90 -5.63 10.34
C SER A 2 -5.35 -4.21 10.68
N VAL A 3 -5.07 -3.23 9.80
CA VAL A 3 -5.53 -1.84 9.95
C VAL A 3 -7.06 -1.78 10.07
N CYS A 4 -7.78 -2.56 9.26
CA CYS A 4 -9.24 -2.66 9.33
C CYS A 4 -9.72 -3.14 10.71
N LEU A 5 -9.07 -4.16 11.31
CA LEU A 5 -9.42 -4.65 12.64
C LEU A 5 -9.22 -3.60 13.73
N ARG A 6 -8.19 -2.76 13.62
CA ARG A 6 -7.97 -1.64 14.55
C ARG A 6 -9.03 -0.56 14.41
N ILE A 7 -9.41 -0.22 13.19
CA ILE A 7 -10.49 0.73 12.93
C ILE A 7 -11.81 0.20 13.48
N CYS A 8 -12.15 -1.06 13.19
CA CYS A 8 -13.36 -1.70 13.71
C CYS A 8 -13.40 -1.69 15.24
N LYS A 9 -12.29 -2.08 15.90
CA LYS A 9 -12.23 -2.07 17.37
C LYS A 9 -12.45 -0.67 17.94
N ARG A 10 -11.73 0.34 17.41
CA ARG A 10 -11.89 1.71 17.88
C ARG A 10 -13.31 2.26 17.65
N TYR A 11 -13.92 1.89 16.53
CA TYR A 11 -15.31 2.26 16.28
C TYR A 11 -16.29 1.64 17.28
N THR A 12 -16.14 0.34 17.59
CA THR A 12 -16.93 -0.33 18.61
C THR A 12 -16.76 0.34 19.98
N ASP A 13 -15.51 0.61 20.38
CA ASP A 13 -15.20 1.29 21.63
C ASP A 13 -15.89 2.68 21.72
N LEU A 14 -15.91 3.45 20.61
CA LEU A 14 -16.60 4.75 20.56
C LEU A 14 -18.12 4.62 20.62
N ILE A 15 -18.71 3.63 19.98
CA ILE A 15 -20.15 3.33 20.06
C ILE A 15 -20.55 3.04 21.49
N ASP A 16 -19.79 2.19 22.18
CA ASP A 16 -20.06 1.84 23.57
C ASP A 16 -19.95 3.05 24.48
N LEU A 17 -18.92 3.90 24.31
CA LEU A 17 -18.72 5.12 25.08
C LEU A 17 -19.80 6.18 24.81
N ALA A 18 -20.24 6.30 23.56
CA ALA A 18 -21.28 7.26 23.16
C ALA A 18 -22.72 6.74 23.40
N HIS A 19 -22.88 5.50 23.89
CA HIS A 19 -24.18 4.84 24.12
C HIS A 19 -25.09 4.79 22.89
N ILE A 20 -24.49 4.58 21.71
CA ILE A 20 -25.20 4.50 20.42
C ILE A 20 -25.43 3.03 20.06
N THR A 21 -26.55 2.73 19.39
CA THR A 21 -26.80 1.38 18.88
C THR A 21 -26.01 1.14 17.60
N GLN A 22 -25.18 0.08 17.57
CA GLN A 22 -24.37 -0.26 16.41
C GLN A 22 -25.23 -0.71 15.22
N PRO A 23 -24.99 -0.21 13.99
CA PRO A 23 -25.70 -0.70 12.80
C PRO A 23 -25.22 -2.09 12.43
N GLU A 24 -26.10 -2.87 11.79
CA GLU A 24 -25.83 -4.24 11.38
C GLU A 24 -24.73 -4.34 10.30
N VAL A 25 -24.70 -3.39 9.36
CA VAL A 25 -23.72 -3.32 8.27
C VAL A 25 -23.24 -1.88 8.08
N LEU A 26 -21.92 -1.65 8.22
CA LEU A 26 -21.30 -0.32 8.05
C LEU A 26 -20.88 -0.05 6.62
N VAL A 27 -20.35 -1.04 5.92
CA VAL A 27 -19.90 -0.92 4.52
C VAL A 27 -20.59 -1.98 3.70
N ASP A 28 -21.46 -1.58 2.78
CA ASP A 28 -22.20 -2.50 1.93
C ASP A 28 -21.33 -3.12 0.83
N ALA A 29 -21.79 -4.23 0.27
CA ALA A 29 -21.09 -4.94 -0.80
C ALA A 29 -20.92 -4.07 -2.06
N ALA A 30 -21.89 -3.19 -2.36
CA ALA A 30 -21.84 -2.31 -3.52
C ALA A 30 -20.71 -1.26 -3.38
N THR A 31 -20.51 -0.71 -2.19
CA THR A 31 -19.41 0.19 -1.89
C THR A 31 -18.06 -0.52 -2.03
N VAL A 32 -17.93 -1.73 -1.50
CA VAL A 32 -16.71 -2.56 -1.66
C VAL A 32 -16.43 -2.84 -3.13
N ASP A 33 -17.44 -3.21 -3.91
CA ASP A 33 -17.32 -3.46 -5.35
C ASP A 33 -17.01 -2.20 -6.16
N ALA A 34 -17.54 -1.04 -5.76
CA ALA A 34 -17.23 0.23 -6.39
C ALA A 34 -15.74 0.60 -6.19
N ILE A 35 -15.22 0.47 -4.96
CA ILE A 35 -13.81 0.72 -4.65
C ILE A 35 -12.91 -0.29 -5.37
N ARG A 36 -13.30 -1.57 -5.41
CA ARG A 36 -12.60 -2.59 -6.17
C ARG A 36 -12.51 -2.22 -7.65
N ARG A 37 -13.63 -1.80 -8.27
CA ARG A 37 -13.65 -1.32 -9.67
C ARG A 37 -12.76 -0.10 -9.87
N GLN A 38 -12.81 0.89 -9.00
CA GLN A 38 -11.95 2.08 -9.06
C GLN A 38 -10.47 1.70 -8.95
N THR A 39 -10.11 0.77 -8.07
CA THR A 39 -8.74 0.26 -7.95
C THR A 39 -8.30 -0.45 -9.24
N LEU A 40 -9.20 -1.21 -9.87
CA LEU A 40 -8.95 -1.88 -11.15
C LEU A 40 -8.86 -0.90 -12.31
N ASP A 41 -9.69 0.14 -12.34
CA ASP A 41 -9.68 1.18 -13.39
C ASP A 41 -8.37 1.97 -13.39
N ALA A 42 -7.76 2.19 -12.23
CA ALA A 42 -6.42 2.77 -12.13
C ALA A 42 -5.35 1.92 -12.85
N PHE A 43 -5.63 0.66 -13.14
CA PHE A 43 -4.78 -0.29 -13.88
C PHE A 43 -5.26 -0.60 -15.30
N ARG A 44 -6.36 -0.02 -15.77
CA ARG A 44 -6.83 -0.19 -17.15
C ARG A 44 -5.81 0.28 -18.20
N ASN A 45 -4.89 1.14 -17.78
CA ASN A 45 -3.78 1.60 -18.60
C ASN A 45 -2.57 0.64 -18.58
N LEU A 46 -2.75 -0.56 -18.02
CA LEU A 46 -1.79 -1.63 -18.22
C LEU A 46 -1.76 -2.00 -19.69
N THR A 47 -0.68 -1.62 -20.30
CA THR A 47 -0.26 -1.86 -21.69
C THR A 47 -1.31 -2.60 -22.51
N ALA A 48 -1.83 -1.94 -23.50
CA ALA A 48 -2.47 -2.60 -24.65
C ALA A 48 -1.46 -3.61 -25.22
N SER A 49 -1.29 -4.75 -24.59
CA SER A 49 -0.47 -5.84 -25.10
C SER A 49 -1.22 -6.40 -26.29
N MET A 50 -0.69 -6.16 -27.44
CA MET A 50 -1.24 -6.66 -28.69
C MET A 50 -1.05 -8.18 -28.75
N GLY A 51 -2.08 -8.92 -28.32
CA GLY A 51 -2.24 -10.33 -28.66
C GLY A 51 -1.48 -11.37 -27.83
N PHE A 52 -0.75 -11.01 -26.80
CA PHE A 52 -0.15 -12.00 -25.90
C PHE A 52 -1.13 -12.45 -24.82
N LEU A 53 -1.19 -13.77 -24.60
CA LEU A 53 -1.90 -14.38 -23.48
C LEU A 53 -0.88 -14.87 -22.46
N VAL A 54 -1.21 -14.74 -21.18
CA VAL A 54 -0.40 -15.27 -20.07
C VAL A 54 -1.16 -16.41 -19.39
N ASP A 55 -0.41 -17.41 -18.94
CA ASP A 55 -0.94 -18.53 -18.20
C ASP A 55 -1.35 -18.06 -16.79
N ALA A 56 -2.64 -18.11 -16.49
CA ALA A 56 -3.20 -17.81 -15.17
C ALA A 56 -3.50 -19.13 -14.40
N GLY A 57 -2.79 -20.21 -14.67
CA GLY A 57 -2.84 -21.49 -13.99
C GLY A 57 -3.86 -22.49 -14.55
N ARG A 58 -4.98 -22.05 -15.08
CA ARG A 58 -5.99 -22.90 -15.76
C ARG A 58 -6.60 -22.26 -17.01
N THR A 59 -6.32 -20.98 -17.21
CA THR A 59 -6.93 -20.19 -18.28
C THR A 59 -5.89 -19.23 -18.84
N MET A 60 -5.82 -19.16 -20.17
CA MET A 60 -5.00 -18.16 -20.85
C MET A 60 -5.74 -16.83 -20.85
N LEU A 61 -5.18 -15.81 -20.24
CA LEU A 61 -5.76 -14.48 -20.10
C LEU A 61 -4.85 -13.40 -20.72
N PRO A 62 -5.43 -12.30 -21.24
CA PRO A 62 -4.63 -11.12 -21.54
C PRO A 62 -3.90 -10.62 -20.28
N PRO A 63 -2.68 -10.08 -20.41
CA PRO A 63 -1.86 -9.66 -19.26
C PRO A 63 -2.60 -8.75 -18.28
N ALA A 64 -3.38 -7.79 -18.78
CA ALA A 64 -4.18 -6.89 -17.96
C ALA A 64 -5.24 -7.63 -17.13
N LYS A 65 -5.93 -8.62 -17.72
CA LYS A 65 -6.93 -9.43 -17.00
C LYS A 65 -6.31 -10.35 -15.96
N SER A 66 -5.16 -10.95 -16.29
CA SER A 66 -4.39 -11.78 -15.34
C SER A 66 -3.94 -10.96 -14.13
N PHE A 67 -3.46 -9.74 -14.37
CA PHE A 67 -3.05 -8.82 -13.32
C PHE A 67 -4.25 -8.42 -12.43
N GLN A 68 -5.36 -8.02 -13.04
CA GLN A 68 -6.59 -7.67 -12.32
C GLN A 68 -7.07 -8.82 -11.43
N TRP A 69 -7.15 -10.02 -11.98
CA TRP A 69 -7.59 -11.21 -11.24
C TRP A 69 -6.69 -11.51 -10.04
N ALA A 70 -5.37 -11.40 -10.19
CA ALA A 70 -4.43 -11.58 -9.09
C ALA A 70 -4.63 -10.54 -7.96
N LEU A 71 -4.92 -9.28 -8.33
CA LEU A 71 -5.20 -8.20 -7.38
C LEU A 71 -6.54 -8.40 -6.66
N ASP A 72 -7.58 -8.77 -7.39
CA ASP A 72 -8.90 -9.06 -6.82
C ASP A 72 -8.82 -10.17 -5.78
N ASN A 73 -8.16 -11.27 -6.12
CA ASN A 73 -7.93 -12.36 -5.19
C ASN A 73 -7.19 -11.91 -3.93
N ALA A 74 -6.11 -11.15 -4.09
CA ALA A 74 -5.35 -10.65 -2.95
C ALA A 74 -6.21 -9.73 -2.06
N THR A 75 -6.98 -8.84 -2.67
CA THR A 75 -7.86 -7.92 -1.94
C THR A 75 -8.96 -8.67 -1.18
N MET A 76 -9.64 -9.62 -1.83
CA MET A 76 -10.67 -10.45 -1.20
C MET A 76 -10.13 -11.27 -0.03
N GLN A 77 -8.96 -11.88 -0.18
CA GLN A 77 -8.32 -12.66 0.88
C GLN A 77 -7.92 -11.81 2.09
N ILE A 78 -7.53 -10.57 1.88
CA ILE A 78 -7.22 -9.62 2.96
C ILE A 78 -8.51 -9.21 3.67
N GLN A 79 -9.57 -8.88 2.93
CA GLN A 79 -10.84 -8.42 3.47
C GLN A 79 -11.55 -9.50 4.29
N SER A 80 -11.55 -10.75 3.80
CA SER A 80 -12.10 -11.89 4.53
C SER A 80 -11.29 -12.27 5.78
N GLY A 81 -10.12 -11.67 5.99
CA GLY A 81 -9.21 -12.04 7.08
C GLY A 81 -8.55 -13.41 6.92
N ALA A 82 -8.74 -14.09 5.77
CA ALA A 82 -8.25 -15.45 5.53
C ALA A 82 -6.71 -15.51 5.57
N ILE A 83 -6.04 -14.49 5.06
CA ILE A 83 -4.57 -14.41 5.06
C ILE A 83 -4.07 -13.01 5.42
N SER A 84 -2.83 -12.94 5.88
CA SER A 84 -2.20 -11.66 6.16
C SER A 84 -1.94 -10.87 4.88
N TYR A 85 -1.92 -9.55 5.01
CA TYR A 85 -1.60 -8.61 3.95
C TYR A 85 -0.29 -8.98 3.20
N ASN A 86 0.77 -9.32 3.93
CA ASN A 86 2.04 -9.70 3.32
C ASN A 86 1.96 -11.03 2.54
N GLN A 87 1.17 -11.98 3.02
CA GLN A 87 0.94 -13.25 2.33
C GLN A 87 0.15 -13.03 1.04
N ALA A 88 -0.90 -12.20 1.06
CA ALA A 88 -1.70 -11.88 -0.12
C ALA A 88 -0.84 -11.24 -1.23
N ILE A 89 -0.02 -10.25 -0.87
CA ILE A 89 0.91 -9.63 -1.83
C ILE A 89 1.92 -10.66 -2.37
N LYS A 90 2.51 -11.47 -1.50
CA LYS A 90 3.48 -12.49 -1.92
C LYS A 90 2.85 -13.47 -2.92
N SER A 91 1.63 -13.94 -2.66
CA SER A 91 0.91 -14.86 -3.55
C SER A 91 0.59 -14.21 -4.90
N ALA A 92 0.09 -12.96 -4.91
CA ALA A 92 -0.17 -12.23 -6.15
C ALA A 92 1.10 -12.00 -6.98
N VAL A 93 2.20 -11.60 -6.34
CA VAL A 93 3.50 -11.41 -7.01
C VAL A 93 4.02 -12.73 -7.58
N GLN A 94 3.93 -13.84 -6.84
CA GLN A 94 4.34 -15.16 -7.32
C GLN A 94 3.56 -15.57 -8.56
N GLN A 95 2.24 -15.43 -8.52
CA GLN A 95 1.37 -15.77 -9.64
C GLN A 95 1.69 -14.95 -10.89
N LEU A 96 1.86 -13.64 -10.74
CA LEU A 96 2.20 -12.76 -11.85
C LEU A 96 3.63 -12.99 -12.37
N ALA A 97 4.58 -13.32 -11.50
CA ALA A 97 5.93 -13.69 -11.92
C ALA A 97 5.96 -14.99 -12.72
N GLN A 98 5.14 -15.99 -12.35
CA GLN A 98 4.98 -17.24 -13.09
C GLN A 98 4.38 -16.99 -14.48
N SER A 99 3.52 -16.00 -14.63
CA SER A 99 2.97 -15.60 -15.92
C SER A 99 3.95 -14.85 -16.84
N GLY A 100 5.19 -14.59 -16.38
CA GLY A 100 6.22 -13.87 -17.13
C GLY A 100 6.10 -12.35 -17.07
N LEU A 101 5.13 -11.80 -16.34
CA LEU A 101 4.96 -10.35 -16.19
C LEU A 101 6.06 -9.80 -15.30
N LYS A 102 6.88 -8.88 -15.83
CA LYS A 102 8.02 -8.29 -15.09
C LYS A 102 7.82 -6.82 -14.75
N VAL A 103 7.18 -6.07 -15.61
CA VAL A 103 7.04 -4.62 -15.54
C VAL A 103 5.61 -4.23 -15.87
N VAL A 104 5.11 -3.22 -15.20
CA VAL A 104 3.84 -2.55 -15.48
C VAL A 104 4.15 -1.16 -16.02
N ASP A 105 3.70 -0.88 -17.22
CA ASP A 105 3.79 0.45 -17.84
C ASP A 105 2.46 1.19 -17.62
N TYR A 106 2.55 2.44 -17.17
CA TYR A 106 1.39 3.31 -16.98
C TYR A 106 1.28 4.31 -18.15
N GLU A 107 0.07 4.75 -18.46
CA GLU A 107 -0.18 5.76 -19.49
C GLU A 107 0.62 7.05 -19.29
N SER A 108 0.91 7.40 -18.03
CA SER A 108 1.78 8.51 -17.67
C SER A 108 3.27 8.33 -18.07
N GLY A 109 3.63 7.20 -18.68
CA GLY A 109 5.02 6.83 -18.98
C GLY A 109 5.80 6.31 -17.79
N HIS A 110 5.18 6.26 -16.60
CA HIS A 110 5.81 5.66 -15.42
C HIS A 110 5.87 4.13 -15.54
N ARG A 111 6.94 3.53 -15.03
CA ARG A 111 7.17 2.08 -15.04
C ARG A 111 7.45 1.56 -13.66
N ASP A 112 6.72 0.54 -13.24
CA ASP A 112 6.99 -0.20 -12.00
C ASP A 112 7.33 -1.66 -12.27
N GLN A 113 8.19 -2.20 -11.42
CA GLN A 113 8.30 -3.65 -11.31
C GLN A 113 6.97 -4.23 -10.79
N VAL A 114 6.63 -5.43 -11.21
CA VAL A 114 5.34 -6.05 -10.88
C VAL A 114 5.10 -6.15 -9.37
N ASP A 115 6.15 -6.41 -8.60
CA ASP A 115 6.06 -6.48 -7.13
C ASP A 115 5.74 -5.11 -6.49
N VAL A 116 6.23 -4.02 -7.07
CA VAL A 116 5.94 -2.65 -6.65
C VAL A 116 4.52 -2.27 -7.03
N ALA A 117 4.12 -2.55 -8.27
CA ALA A 117 2.79 -2.26 -8.79
C ALA A 117 1.70 -2.99 -7.99
N VAL A 118 1.86 -4.31 -7.75
CA VAL A 118 0.94 -5.12 -6.94
C VAL A 118 0.82 -4.57 -5.52
N ARG A 119 1.95 -4.31 -4.86
CA ARG A 119 1.94 -3.76 -3.50
C ARG A 119 1.18 -2.44 -3.45
N ARG A 120 1.46 -1.53 -4.38
CA ARG A 120 0.78 -0.22 -4.44
C ARG A 120 -0.72 -0.39 -4.62
N ALA A 121 -1.14 -1.23 -5.56
CA ALA A 121 -2.53 -1.47 -5.86
C ALA A 121 -3.32 -2.02 -4.67
N VAL A 122 -2.82 -3.10 -4.08
CA VAL A 122 -3.46 -3.73 -2.93
C VAL A 122 -3.51 -2.79 -1.72
N MET A 123 -2.40 -2.02 -1.47
CA MET A 123 -2.39 -1.01 -0.42
C MET A 123 -3.47 0.04 -0.63
N THR A 124 -3.57 0.57 -1.85
CA THR A 124 -4.52 1.62 -2.18
C THR A 124 -5.95 1.12 -2.01
N GLY A 125 -6.29 -0.07 -2.54
CA GLY A 125 -7.62 -0.64 -2.40
C GLY A 125 -8.03 -0.87 -0.95
N VAL A 126 -7.16 -1.48 -0.14
CA VAL A 126 -7.43 -1.68 1.29
C VAL A 126 -7.59 -0.34 2.03
N ASN A 127 -6.76 0.66 1.70
CA ASN A 127 -6.85 1.97 2.31
C ASN A 127 -8.16 2.68 1.99
N GLN A 128 -8.64 2.60 0.75
CA GLN A 128 -9.91 3.20 0.33
C GLN A 128 -11.10 2.55 1.06
N ILE A 129 -11.08 1.23 1.23
CA ILE A 129 -12.12 0.51 1.99
C ILE A 129 -12.10 0.95 3.45
N CYS A 130 -10.92 1.03 4.07
CA CYS A 130 -10.80 1.51 5.44
C CYS A 130 -11.27 2.97 5.59
N ALA A 131 -10.99 3.83 4.60
CA ALA A 131 -11.43 5.22 4.60
C ALA A 131 -12.97 5.31 4.52
N LYS A 132 -13.60 4.50 3.66
CA LYS A 132 -15.07 4.44 3.57
C LYS A 132 -15.73 3.93 4.84
N TYR A 133 -15.17 2.89 5.45
CA TYR A 133 -15.61 2.43 6.76
C TYR A 133 -15.53 3.53 7.83
N THR A 134 -14.42 4.28 7.83
CA THR A 134 -14.22 5.41 8.75
C THR A 134 -15.23 6.52 8.51
N GLU A 135 -15.53 6.87 7.25
CA GLU A 135 -16.56 7.85 6.89
C GLU A 135 -17.94 7.44 7.41
N GLN A 136 -18.37 6.23 7.10
CA GLN A 136 -19.66 5.70 7.55
C GLN A 136 -19.75 5.61 9.09
N SER A 137 -18.65 5.26 9.74
CA SER A 137 -18.58 5.26 11.20
C SER A 137 -18.76 6.66 11.78
N ALA A 138 -18.15 7.68 11.17
CA ALA A 138 -18.28 9.06 11.61
C ALA A 138 -19.71 9.60 11.36
N GLU A 139 -20.32 9.27 10.22
CA GLU A 139 -21.72 9.59 9.92
C GLU A 139 -22.66 9.00 10.98
N TYR A 140 -22.45 7.72 11.33
CA TYR A 140 -23.25 7.05 12.35
C TYR A 140 -23.06 7.63 13.75
N LEU A 141 -21.84 8.05 14.09
CA LEU A 141 -21.51 8.73 15.34
C LEU A 141 -21.91 10.23 15.32
N GLU A 142 -22.50 10.70 14.23
CA GLU A 142 -22.91 12.10 14.03
C GLU A 142 -21.77 13.11 14.29
N THR A 143 -20.51 12.72 14.01
CA THR A 143 -19.34 13.56 14.25
C THR A 143 -18.67 14.01 12.94
N PRO A 144 -18.35 15.32 12.82
CA PRO A 144 -17.56 15.83 11.71
C PRO A 144 -16.05 15.75 11.98
N TYR A 145 -15.62 15.21 13.12
CA TYR A 145 -14.25 15.26 13.60
C TYR A 145 -13.50 13.95 13.40
N PHE A 146 -12.21 14.07 13.10
CA PHE A 146 -11.33 12.93 12.91
C PHE A 146 -9.98 13.18 13.58
N GLU A 147 -9.50 12.22 14.35
CA GLU A 147 -8.11 12.18 14.79
C GLU A 147 -7.27 11.49 13.72
N VAL A 148 -6.19 12.13 13.29
CA VAL A 148 -5.24 11.55 12.35
C VAL A 148 -4.18 10.76 13.10
N SER A 149 -3.85 9.56 12.63
CA SER A 149 -2.79 8.75 13.23
C SER A 149 -1.41 9.42 13.09
N ALA A 150 -0.50 9.08 13.99
CA ALA A 150 0.89 9.49 13.90
C ALA A 150 1.82 8.28 13.80
N HIS A 151 2.97 8.46 13.18
CA HIS A 151 4.04 7.48 13.15
C HIS A 151 5.41 8.16 12.98
N SER A 152 6.43 7.55 13.51
CA SER A 152 7.81 7.98 13.30
C SER A 152 8.24 7.88 11.83
N GLY A 153 9.13 8.76 11.40
CA GLY A 153 9.61 8.84 10.02
C GLY A 153 8.54 9.27 9.02
N ALA A 154 7.54 10.03 9.47
CA ALA A 154 6.60 10.70 8.58
C ALA A 154 7.34 11.66 7.65
N ARG A 155 6.77 11.94 6.47
CA ARG A 155 7.35 12.90 5.53
C ARG A 155 7.49 14.25 6.22
N ASP A 156 8.72 14.77 6.31
CA ASP A 156 9.08 15.99 7.03
C ASP A 156 9.58 17.12 6.13
N LYS A 157 9.50 16.92 4.80
CA LYS A 157 9.96 17.92 3.84
C LYS A 157 8.81 18.71 3.26
N PRO A 158 8.97 20.05 3.17
CA PRO A 158 8.06 20.86 2.41
C PRO A 158 8.06 20.41 0.94
N GLY A 159 6.91 20.43 0.32
CA GLY A 159 6.69 20.08 -1.07
C GLY A 159 5.87 21.18 -1.76
N PRO A 160 5.34 20.92 -2.95
CA PRO A 160 4.55 21.89 -3.69
C PRO A 160 3.23 22.27 -3.01
N SER A 161 2.70 21.40 -2.16
CA SER A 161 1.41 21.58 -1.48
C SER A 161 1.60 21.92 0.00
N PRO A 162 0.70 22.72 0.61
CA PRO A 162 0.79 23.08 2.03
C PRO A 162 0.82 21.87 2.96
N TRP A 163 0.19 20.77 2.56
CA TRP A 163 0.08 19.53 3.32
C TRP A 163 1.20 18.52 3.05
N SER A 164 2.20 18.86 2.23
CA SER A 164 3.26 17.92 1.82
C SER A 164 4.11 17.42 2.99
N SER A 165 4.29 18.20 4.05
CA SER A 165 4.92 17.77 5.30
C SER A 165 3.90 17.07 6.20
N HIS A 166 3.92 15.74 6.19
CA HIS A 166 2.98 14.95 7.00
C HIS A 166 3.29 15.01 8.49
N LYS A 167 4.53 15.32 8.85
CA LYS A 167 4.97 15.48 10.24
C LYS A 167 4.22 16.61 10.95
N ASP A 168 3.87 17.68 10.24
CA ASP A 168 3.33 18.89 10.84
C ASP A 168 1.87 18.73 11.29
N TRP A 169 1.13 17.85 10.61
CA TRP A 169 -0.29 17.67 10.86
C TRP A 169 -0.67 16.30 11.44
N GLN A 170 0.24 15.35 11.58
CA GLN A 170 -0.07 14.04 12.16
C GLN A 170 -0.46 14.13 13.65
N GLY A 171 -1.26 13.16 14.10
CA GLY A 171 -1.60 12.98 15.52
C GLY A 171 -2.54 14.04 16.12
N LYS A 172 -3.16 14.85 15.27
CA LYS A 172 -4.07 15.93 15.69
C LYS A 172 -5.50 15.65 15.25
N VAL A 173 -6.44 16.40 15.83
CA VAL A 173 -7.87 16.32 15.50
C VAL A 173 -8.21 17.41 14.48
N TYR A 174 -9.04 17.06 13.49
CA TYR A 174 -9.46 17.93 12.40
C TYR A 174 -10.95 17.80 12.14
N SER A 175 -11.56 18.82 11.53
CA SER A 175 -12.94 18.83 11.09
C SER A 175 -13.05 18.71 9.56
N ILE A 176 -14.09 18.03 9.06
CA ILE A 176 -14.48 18.09 7.65
C ILE A 176 -15.26 19.37 7.31
N ARG A 177 -15.66 20.14 8.30
CA ARG A 177 -16.40 21.42 8.15
C ARG A 177 -15.42 22.59 8.19
N ALA A 178 -15.64 23.58 7.34
CA ALA A 178 -14.89 24.82 7.38
C ALA A 178 -15.39 25.72 8.54
N GLY A 179 -14.48 26.45 9.18
CA GLY A 179 -14.83 27.41 10.23
C GLY A 179 -15.28 26.79 11.55
N ASP A 180 -14.95 25.53 11.78
CA ASP A 180 -15.26 24.79 13.01
C ASP A 180 -14.21 25.02 14.10
N ILE A 181 -14.41 24.41 15.28
CA ILE A 181 -13.45 24.46 16.41
C ILE A 181 -12.10 23.80 16.08
N TYR A 182 -12.11 22.82 15.18
CA TYR A 182 -10.91 22.20 14.65
C TYR A 182 -10.61 22.68 13.23
N GLN A 183 -9.33 22.71 12.87
CA GLN A 183 -8.90 23.08 11.52
C GLN A 183 -9.46 22.12 10.47
N ASN A 184 -9.67 22.64 9.25
CA ASN A 184 -10.23 21.85 8.16
C ASN A 184 -9.24 20.81 7.65
N ILE A 185 -9.66 19.55 7.60
CA ILE A 185 -8.82 18.40 7.21
C ILE A 185 -8.40 18.46 5.74
N TYR A 186 -9.22 19.05 4.88
CA TYR A 186 -8.89 19.19 3.46
C TYR A 186 -7.82 20.25 3.23
N GLU A 187 -7.86 21.33 4.00
CA GLU A 187 -6.92 22.46 3.86
C GLU A 187 -5.56 22.15 4.50
N VAL A 188 -5.56 21.49 5.66
CA VAL A 188 -4.33 21.25 6.43
C VAL A 188 -3.66 19.95 6.06
N CYS A 189 -4.45 18.89 5.90
CA CYS A 189 -3.92 17.54 5.64
C CYS A 189 -4.01 17.13 4.16
N GLY A 190 -4.74 17.89 3.34
CA GLY A 190 -4.95 17.55 1.93
C GLY A 190 -5.68 16.22 1.75
N LEU A 191 -6.74 15.97 2.54
CA LEU A 191 -7.51 14.72 2.44
C LEU A 191 -7.98 14.50 1.00
N GLY A 192 -7.63 13.34 0.43
CA GLY A 192 -7.94 12.98 -0.96
C GLY A 192 -6.97 13.53 -2.01
N ALA A 193 -6.03 14.41 -1.64
CA ALA A 193 -4.97 14.83 -2.54
C ALA A 193 -3.91 13.73 -2.69
N VAL A 194 -3.23 13.70 -3.86
CA VAL A 194 -2.25 12.65 -4.18
C VAL A 194 -1.09 12.62 -3.17
N ASP A 195 -0.65 13.77 -2.69
CA ASP A 195 0.46 13.94 -1.73
C ASP A 195 0.00 14.25 -0.30
N GLY A 196 -1.31 14.21 -0.05
CA GLY A 196 -1.94 14.48 1.24
C GLY A 196 -2.29 13.23 2.04
N LEU A 197 -3.20 13.43 3.00
CA LEU A 197 -3.73 12.38 3.87
C LEU A 197 -4.47 11.31 3.05
N GLU A 198 -4.16 10.03 3.31
CA GLU A 198 -4.67 8.86 2.58
C GLU A 198 -4.30 8.83 1.09
N GLY A 199 -3.45 9.75 0.63
CA GLY A 199 -2.92 9.80 -0.72
C GLY A 199 -1.83 8.77 -1.01
N ALA A 200 -1.10 8.97 -2.12
CA ALA A 200 -0.08 8.03 -2.58
C ALA A 200 1.07 7.87 -1.56
N ASN A 201 1.31 6.63 -1.14
CA ASN A 201 2.32 6.27 -0.13
C ASN A 201 2.11 6.91 1.26
N CYS A 202 0.97 7.53 1.53
CA CYS A 202 0.62 7.96 2.86
C CYS A 202 0.37 6.74 3.76
N ARG A 203 0.89 6.78 4.99
CA ARG A 203 0.69 5.72 6.00
C ARG A 203 -0.32 6.14 7.07
N HIS A 204 -0.68 7.41 7.08
CA HIS A 204 -1.63 7.94 8.04
C HIS A 204 -3.03 7.44 7.76
N ARG A 205 -3.82 7.34 8.83
CA ARG A 205 -5.24 7.00 8.82
C ARG A 205 -5.94 8.00 9.71
N ARG A 206 -7.21 8.22 9.46
CA ARG A 206 -8.10 9.00 10.31
C ARG A 206 -9.06 8.08 11.05
N PHE A 207 -9.49 8.50 12.20
CA PHE A 207 -10.45 7.81 13.05
C PHE A 207 -11.52 8.79 13.49
N PRO A 208 -12.80 8.39 13.58
CA PRO A 208 -13.83 9.25 14.10
C PRO A 208 -13.45 9.76 15.49
N TRP A 209 -13.70 11.03 15.73
CA TRP A 209 -13.50 11.70 17.00
C TRP A 209 -14.83 12.25 17.50
N VAL A 210 -15.27 11.86 18.68
CA VAL A 210 -16.50 12.36 19.30
C VAL A 210 -16.12 13.34 20.40
N GLU A 211 -16.51 14.59 20.24
CA GLU A 211 -16.20 15.66 21.19
C GLU A 211 -16.79 15.34 22.57
N GLY A 212 -15.98 15.52 23.61
CA GLY A 212 -16.38 15.24 24.98
C GLY A 212 -16.39 13.74 25.37
N VAL A 213 -16.17 12.83 24.43
CA VAL A 213 -16.11 11.37 24.65
C VAL A 213 -14.75 10.79 24.30
N SER A 214 -14.19 11.21 23.17
CA SER A 214 -12.89 10.71 22.71
C SER A 214 -11.73 11.37 23.43
N GLU A 215 -10.71 10.57 23.75
CA GLU A 215 -9.43 11.05 24.25
C GLU A 215 -8.36 11.01 23.15
N ARG A 216 -7.47 12.01 23.10
CA ARG A 216 -6.38 12.03 22.14
C ARG A 216 -5.44 10.84 22.33
N THR A 217 -5.14 10.17 21.22
CA THR A 217 -4.20 9.04 21.21
C THR A 217 -2.76 9.50 21.41
N TYR A 218 -2.45 10.71 20.96
CA TYR A 218 -1.09 11.28 20.98
C TYR A 218 -1.12 12.61 21.75
N THR A 219 -0.24 12.76 22.73
CA THR A 219 0.02 14.05 23.36
C THR A 219 0.94 14.91 22.50
N ASP A 220 0.93 16.21 22.70
CA ASP A 220 1.82 17.12 21.96
C ASP A 220 3.29 16.80 22.22
N GLU A 221 3.63 16.45 23.48
CA GLU A 221 4.97 15.99 23.86
C GLU A 221 5.40 14.71 23.11
N GLN A 222 4.50 13.73 22.99
CA GLN A 222 4.78 12.51 22.22
C GLN A 222 5.00 12.81 20.75
N LEU A 223 4.25 13.76 20.17
CA LEU A 223 4.42 14.16 18.76
C LEU A 223 5.73 14.91 18.52
N GLU A 224 6.13 15.76 19.46
CA GLU A 224 7.40 16.47 19.39
C GLU A 224 8.60 15.50 19.36
N HIS A 225 8.55 14.46 20.19
CA HIS A 225 9.61 13.46 20.36
C HIS A 225 9.43 12.19 19.50
N ILE A 226 8.48 12.15 18.58
CA ILE A 226 8.10 10.93 17.82
C ILE A 226 9.23 10.37 16.95
N ASP A 227 10.19 11.19 16.57
CA ASP A 227 11.33 10.84 15.72
C ASP A 227 12.67 10.74 16.51
N ASP A 228 12.64 10.92 17.83
CA ASP A 228 13.85 10.94 18.64
C ASP A 228 14.61 9.63 18.54
N GLY A 229 15.93 9.74 18.33
CA GLY A 229 16.82 8.59 18.20
C GLY A 229 16.69 7.79 16.89
N LEU A 230 15.83 8.20 15.96
CA LEU A 230 15.61 7.49 14.69
C LEU A 230 16.38 8.06 13.51
N GLY A 231 16.96 9.25 13.66
CA GLY A 231 17.91 9.81 12.70
C GLY A 231 19.26 9.09 12.75
N CYS A 232 20.10 9.32 11.75
CA CYS A 232 21.45 8.79 11.73
C CYS A 232 22.45 9.83 11.23
N THR A 233 23.71 9.70 11.66
CA THR A 233 24.83 10.46 11.09
C THR A 233 25.68 9.51 10.25
N PHE A 234 25.87 9.84 8.99
CA PHE A 234 26.69 9.07 8.07
C PHE A 234 27.54 10.01 7.23
N ASP A 235 28.81 9.74 7.12
CA ASP A 235 29.80 10.54 6.36
C ASP A 235 29.74 12.04 6.73
N GLY A 236 29.69 12.33 8.04
CA GLY A 236 29.66 13.70 8.58
C GLY A 236 28.34 14.46 8.36
N LYS A 237 27.34 13.85 7.74
CA LYS A 237 26.01 14.42 7.51
C LYS A 237 24.96 13.75 8.38
N THR A 238 24.14 14.56 9.05
CA THR A 238 22.99 14.09 9.84
C THR A 238 21.75 14.01 8.96
N TYR A 239 21.06 12.89 9.06
CA TYR A 239 19.81 12.59 8.33
C TYR A 239 18.66 12.46 9.32
N THR A 240 17.51 13.01 8.95
CA THR A 240 16.26 12.82 9.69
C THR A 240 15.79 11.37 9.61
N ALA A 241 14.84 10.95 10.47
CA ALA A 241 14.23 9.65 10.42
C ALA A 241 13.61 9.34 9.04
N TYR A 242 12.98 10.33 8.43
CA TYR A 242 12.43 10.21 7.08
C TYR A 242 13.54 10.01 6.04
N GLU A 243 14.57 10.85 6.04
CA GLU A 243 15.69 10.76 5.09
C GLU A 243 16.43 9.44 5.20
N ALA A 244 16.73 8.98 6.42
CA ALA A 244 17.35 7.68 6.67
C ALA A 244 16.51 6.53 6.06
N THR A 245 15.18 6.57 6.25
CA THR A 245 14.25 5.59 5.64
C THR A 245 14.28 5.66 4.11
N GLN A 246 14.36 6.86 3.50
CA GLN A 246 14.45 6.97 2.04
C GLN A 246 15.78 6.44 1.50
N MET A 247 16.90 6.66 2.20
CA MET A 247 18.19 6.08 1.86
C MET A 247 18.15 4.55 1.92
N GLN A 248 17.61 3.98 2.99
CA GLN A 248 17.43 2.54 3.13
C GLN A 248 16.62 1.96 1.96
N ARG A 249 15.49 2.58 1.60
CA ARG A 249 14.68 2.14 0.46
C ARG A 249 15.42 2.21 -0.86
N ARG A 250 16.29 3.20 -1.04
CA ARG A 250 17.15 3.31 -2.24
C ARG A 250 18.09 2.11 -2.33
N VAL A 251 18.81 1.80 -1.24
CA VAL A 251 19.72 0.66 -1.15
C VAL A 251 18.98 -0.66 -1.38
N GLU A 252 17.81 -0.84 -0.76
CA GLU A 252 17.00 -2.05 -0.94
C GLU A 252 16.56 -2.24 -2.41
N ARG A 253 16.25 -1.16 -3.13
CA ARG A 253 15.93 -1.24 -4.57
C ARG A 253 17.14 -1.71 -5.39
N GLU A 254 18.32 -1.17 -5.13
CA GLU A 254 19.55 -1.59 -5.81
C GLU A 254 19.89 -3.06 -5.50
N VAL A 255 19.82 -3.48 -4.24
CA VAL A 255 20.03 -4.88 -3.85
C VAL A 255 19.04 -5.81 -4.57
N ARG A 256 17.77 -5.44 -4.66
CA ARG A 256 16.77 -6.23 -5.39
C ARG A 256 17.08 -6.30 -6.88
N LYS A 257 17.55 -5.20 -7.50
CA LYS A 257 17.99 -5.16 -8.89
C LYS A 257 19.15 -6.14 -9.12
N LEU A 258 20.21 -6.04 -8.33
CA LEU A 258 21.39 -6.91 -8.42
C LEU A 258 21.05 -8.39 -8.19
N LYS A 259 20.12 -8.69 -7.26
CA LYS A 259 19.65 -10.07 -7.05
C LYS A 259 18.93 -10.63 -8.29
N ARG A 260 18.12 -9.82 -8.98
CA ARG A 260 17.46 -10.24 -10.23
C ARG A 260 18.47 -10.47 -11.35
N GLU A 261 19.44 -9.57 -11.52
CA GLU A 261 20.52 -9.72 -12.49
C GLU A 261 21.33 -11.01 -12.24
N LYS A 262 21.74 -11.23 -10.99
CA LYS A 262 22.44 -12.46 -10.60
C LYS A 262 21.63 -13.73 -10.89
N ALA A 263 20.32 -13.70 -10.63
CA ALA A 263 19.45 -14.85 -10.92
C ALA A 263 19.32 -15.09 -12.43
N ALA A 264 19.23 -14.02 -13.23
CA ALA A 264 19.20 -14.13 -14.69
C ALA A 264 20.50 -14.71 -15.28
N TYR A 265 21.65 -14.24 -14.79
CA TYR A 265 22.96 -14.80 -15.20
C TYR A 265 23.07 -16.30 -14.86
N LYS A 266 22.71 -16.69 -13.61
CA LYS A 266 22.74 -18.10 -13.23
C LYS A 266 21.81 -18.97 -14.08
N ALA A 267 20.64 -18.48 -14.45
CA ALA A 267 19.71 -19.19 -15.32
C ALA A 267 20.28 -19.35 -16.74
N GLY A 268 20.94 -18.32 -17.26
CA GLY A 268 21.62 -18.36 -18.56
C GLY A 268 22.77 -19.35 -18.59
N ASP A 269 23.61 -19.37 -17.58
CA ASP A 269 24.73 -20.33 -17.47
C ASP A 269 24.22 -21.77 -17.31
N GLY A 270 23.19 -22.00 -16.55
CA GLY A 270 22.57 -23.33 -16.40
C GLY A 270 21.99 -23.88 -17.70
N THR A 271 21.45 -23.01 -18.56
CA THR A 271 20.95 -23.41 -19.88
C THR A 271 22.11 -23.83 -20.81
N ARG A 272 23.30 -23.20 -20.68
CA ARG A 272 24.49 -23.52 -21.46
C ARG A 272 25.07 -24.89 -21.07
N GLN A 273 25.03 -25.24 -19.77
CA GLN A 273 25.48 -26.56 -19.29
C GLN A 273 24.55 -27.72 -19.71
N GLN A 274 23.25 -27.46 -19.93
CA GLN A 274 22.29 -28.46 -20.38
C GLN A 274 22.29 -28.66 -21.90
N SER A 275 22.89 -27.76 -22.67
CA SER A 275 22.92 -27.81 -24.12
C SER A 275 24.22 -28.42 -24.71
N GLU A 276 25.16 -28.83 -23.87
CA GLU A 276 26.31 -29.62 -24.37
C GLU A 276 25.85 -31.06 -24.58
N PRO A 277 25.82 -31.56 -25.83
CA PRO A 277 25.51 -32.94 -26.06
C PRO A 277 26.69 -33.77 -25.54
N CYS A 278 26.37 -34.69 -24.64
CA CYS A 278 27.32 -35.74 -24.22
C CYS A 278 27.73 -36.53 -25.43
N GLY A 279 28.85 -36.12 -26.06
CA GLY A 279 29.47 -36.85 -27.15
C GLY A 279 30.02 -38.18 -26.65
N GLN A 280 29.21 -39.23 -26.75
CA GLN A 280 29.68 -40.59 -26.63
C GLN A 280 30.57 -40.94 -27.85
N TYR A 281 31.84 -40.64 -27.73
CA TYR A 281 32.81 -41.32 -28.56
C TYR A 281 33.04 -42.72 -28.01
N ARG A 282 32.31 -43.69 -28.58
CA ARG A 282 32.60 -45.09 -28.43
C ARG A 282 33.81 -45.40 -29.32
N CYS A 283 35.00 -45.48 -28.74
CA CYS A 283 36.14 -46.09 -29.38
C CYS A 283 35.89 -47.60 -29.47
N THR A 284 35.54 -48.06 -30.64
CA THR A 284 35.68 -49.50 -30.99
C THR A 284 37.13 -49.80 -31.31
N SER A 285 37.88 -50.35 -30.36
CA SER A 285 39.12 -51.01 -30.64
C SER A 285 38.82 -52.44 -31.10
N GLY A 286 39.02 -52.70 -32.36
CA GLY A 286 39.07 -54.03 -32.89
C GLY A 286 40.40 -54.70 -32.54
N ARG A 287 40.30 -56.00 -32.27
CA ARG A 287 41.20 -57.12 -32.11
C ARG A 287 41.57 -57.49 -30.72
#